data_c0db0e991f72e92ee8c89c1779ffb432
#
_entry.id   c0db0e991f72e92ee8c89c1779ffb432
#
_cell.length_a   1.000
_cell.length_b   1.000
_cell.length_c   1.000
_cell.angle_alpha   90.00
_cell.angle_beta   90.00
_cell.angle_gamma   90.00
#
_symmetry.space_group_name_H-M   'P 1'
#
loop_
_entity.id
_entity.type
_entity.pdbx_description
1 polymer ?
#
loop_
_entity_poly.entity_id
_entity_poly.type
_entity_poly.pdbx_seq_one_letter_code
_entity_poly.pdbx_strand_id
1 'polypeptide(L)'
;ADRVDNNSYDHADWVDLAWKTVGSGQGMKGAVVNASEFGMVPGVRKDQGPALRAAVSALRRQGGGVLNIPRGIYHFYPEGALNMSFHISNHDQPLIHPVCVPLADLRNVRVEGNGSLFLFHGKVVPLLVMDSENVSINRLSVDYERSWCTEVRVVKTDDRFTEVEIDKKAYPYEIRNNRFVFQGKGWEEGMGSCMAFEKGTGHIIANTSDIGWNGHVEPLGGSRLRLSWNLRQKGIKPGDTL
;
A
#
# COMPACT_ATOMS: atom_id res chain seq x y z
N ALA A 1 -7.82 19.63 19.74
CA ALA A 1 -8.20 18.95 20.97
C ALA A 1 -8.61 17.53 20.59
N ASP A 2 -7.67 16.63 20.73
CA ASP A 2 -7.81 15.23 20.37
C ASP A 2 -8.83 14.58 21.30
N ARG A 3 -9.90 14.09 20.74
CA ARG A 3 -10.76 13.13 21.43
C ARG A 3 -10.09 11.78 21.30
N VAL A 4 -9.45 11.35 22.37
CA VAL A 4 -9.11 9.93 22.55
C VAL A 4 -10.42 9.22 22.86
N ASP A 5 -11.07 8.70 21.84
CA ASP A 5 -12.09 7.69 22.02
C ASP A 5 -11.38 6.33 22.11
N ASN A 6 -11.82 5.54 23.06
CA ASN A 6 -11.27 4.24 23.44
C ASN A 6 -11.46 3.17 22.34
N ASN A 7 -11.18 3.49 21.09
CA ASN A 7 -11.24 2.53 19.99
C ASN A 7 -9.83 2.01 19.73
N SER A 8 -9.61 0.75 20.06
CA SER A 8 -8.30 0.08 20.06
C SER A 8 -7.66 -0.08 18.67
N TYR A 9 -8.19 0.55 17.62
CA TYR A 9 -7.74 0.43 16.24
C TYR A 9 -7.73 1.82 15.61
N ASP A 10 -6.70 2.60 15.92
CA ASP A 10 -6.45 3.86 15.24
C ASP A 10 -5.69 3.55 13.93
N HIS A 11 -6.44 3.34 12.86
CA HIS A 11 -5.88 3.21 11.53
C HIS A 11 -5.50 4.60 11.05
N ALA A 12 -4.20 4.87 10.96
CA ALA A 12 -3.70 6.11 10.38
C ALA A 12 -4.16 6.21 8.92
N ASP A 13 -4.94 7.23 8.64
CA ASP A 13 -5.36 7.57 7.27
C ASP A 13 -4.15 7.87 6.41
N TRP A 14 -3.88 7.04 5.43
CA TRP A 14 -2.86 7.26 4.43
C TRP A 14 -3.39 8.17 3.32
N VAL A 15 -3.81 9.36 3.68
CA VAL A 15 -4.21 10.40 2.72
C VAL A 15 -3.16 11.50 2.76
N ASP A 16 -2.42 11.67 1.67
CA ASP A 16 -1.45 12.74 1.43
C ASP A 16 -0.39 12.95 2.53
N LEU A 17 0.53 12.02 2.66
CA LEU A 17 1.78 12.28 3.36
C LEU A 17 2.64 13.28 2.58
N ALA A 18 2.28 14.56 2.65
CA ALA A 18 3.18 15.63 2.31
C ALA A 18 4.26 15.70 3.42
N TRP A 19 5.38 15.05 3.20
CA TRP A 19 6.53 15.16 4.08
C TRP A 19 7.05 16.59 4.04
N LYS A 20 6.73 17.37 5.07
CA LYS A 20 7.36 18.66 5.30
C LYS A 20 8.75 18.40 5.83
N THR A 21 9.78 18.64 5.01
CA THR A 21 11.15 18.71 5.48
C THR A 21 11.27 19.90 6.46
N VAL A 22 11.31 19.58 7.76
CA VAL A 22 11.71 20.54 8.79
C VAL A 22 13.23 20.47 8.88
N GLY A 23 13.89 21.30 8.11
CA GLY A 23 15.34 21.43 8.13
C GLY A 23 15.78 22.20 6.89
N SER A 24 16.40 23.35 7.09
CA SER A 24 17.10 24.09 6.05
C SER A 24 18.08 23.16 5.34
N GLY A 25 17.83 22.90 4.06
CA GLY A 25 18.70 22.06 3.25
C GLY A 25 20.12 22.59 3.18
N GLN A 26 20.96 22.29 4.15
CA GLN A 26 22.37 22.19 3.89
C GLN A 26 22.52 21.03 2.91
N GLY A 27 22.92 21.35 1.68
CA GLY A 27 23.11 20.35 0.64
C GLY A 27 23.95 19.21 1.20
N MET A 28 23.41 18.01 1.22
CA MET A 28 24.18 16.83 1.59
C MET A 28 25.36 16.76 0.63
N LYS A 29 26.52 17.17 1.09
CA LYS A 29 27.79 16.98 0.39
C LYS A 29 28.17 15.52 0.56
N GLY A 30 27.68 14.67 -0.31
CA GLY A 30 27.98 13.24 -0.31
C GLY A 30 28.18 12.73 -1.73
N ALA A 31 28.83 11.59 -1.85
CA ALA A 31 28.98 10.91 -3.13
C ALA A 31 27.59 10.61 -3.73
N VAL A 32 27.50 10.69 -5.06
CA VAL A 32 26.31 10.30 -5.80
C VAL A 32 26.50 8.87 -6.29
N VAL A 33 25.54 8.01 -5.97
CA VAL A 33 25.46 6.64 -6.47
C VAL A 33 24.31 6.59 -7.46
N ASN A 34 24.60 6.28 -8.71
CA ASN A 34 23.58 6.11 -9.73
C ASN A 34 23.07 4.66 -9.71
N ALA A 35 21.79 4.48 -9.49
CA ALA A 35 21.18 3.15 -9.41
C ALA A 35 21.33 2.34 -10.71
N SER A 36 21.42 3.01 -11.86
CA SER A 36 21.67 2.37 -13.17
C SER A 36 23.02 1.66 -13.25
N GLU A 37 24.05 2.13 -12.53
CA GLU A 37 25.38 1.49 -12.49
C GLU A 37 25.34 0.14 -11.76
N PHE A 38 24.28 -0.13 -11.01
CA PHE A 38 24.02 -1.38 -10.30
C PHE A 38 23.00 -2.28 -11.00
N GLY A 39 22.58 -1.91 -12.22
CA GLY A 39 21.68 -2.70 -13.04
C GLY A 39 20.20 -2.36 -12.90
N MET A 40 19.84 -1.21 -12.27
CA MET A 40 18.47 -0.72 -12.33
C MET A 40 18.14 -0.21 -13.73
N VAL A 41 17.11 -0.80 -14.34
CA VAL A 41 16.66 -0.49 -15.71
C VAL A 41 15.18 -0.10 -15.68
N PRO A 42 14.81 1.13 -16.09
CA PRO A 42 13.41 1.54 -16.14
C PRO A 42 12.62 0.82 -17.23
N GLY A 43 11.32 0.61 -17.00
CA GLY A 43 10.37 0.07 -17.99
C GLY A 43 10.45 -1.43 -18.21
N VAL A 44 11.39 -2.16 -17.60
CA VAL A 44 11.46 -3.62 -17.72
C VAL A 44 10.65 -4.30 -16.61
N ARG A 45 9.79 -5.25 -16.97
CA ARG A 45 8.99 -6.05 -16.03
C ARG A 45 9.83 -7.17 -15.39
N LYS A 46 10.94 -6.78 -14.75
CA LYS A 46 11.86 -7.66 -14.04
C LYS A 46 12.10 -7.08 -12.64
N ASP A 47 12.34 -7.93 -11.67
CA ASP A 47 12.63 -7.49 -10.29
C ASP A 47 13.88 -6.60 -10.23
N GLN A 48 13.69 -5.40 -9.69
CA GLN A 48 14.74 -4.40 -9.53
C GLN A 48 15.30 -4.36 -8.09
N GLY A 49 14.76 -5.16 -7.20
CA GLY A 49 15.15 -5.23 -5.79
C GLY A 49 16.64 -5.52 -5.59
N PRO A 50 17.24 -6.55 -6.23
CA PRO A 50 18.66 -6.84 -6.09
C PRO A 50 19.56 -5.67 -6.53
N ALA A 51 19.25 -5.03 -7.65
CA ALA A 51 20.02 -3.89 -8.15
C ALA A 51 19.94 -2.69 -7.21
N LEU A 52 18.74 -2.36 -6.72
CA LEU A 52 18.55 -1.27 -5.77
C LEU A 52 19.27 -1.53 -4.45
N ARG A 53 19.20 -2.73 -3.90
CA ARG A 53 19.94 -3.09 -2.68
C ARG A 53 21.45 -3.01 -2.84
N ALA A 54 21.97 -3.35 -4.00
CA ALA A 54 23.39 -3.20 -4.30
C ALA A 54 23.82 -1.71 -4.28
N ALA A 55 23.01 -0.82 -4.88
CA ALA A 55 23.21 0.62 -4.85
C ALA A 55 23.12 1.19 -3.42
N VAL A 56 22.13 0.79 -2.64
CA VAL A 56 21.98 1.17 -1.21
C VAL A 56 23.19 0.69 -0.39
N SER A 57 23.68 -0.50 -0.65
CA SER A 57 24.88 -1.03 0.03
C SER A 57 26.14 -0.24 -0.31
N ALA A 58 26.27 0.27 -1.54
CA ALA A 58 27.34 1.17 -1.91
C ALA A 58 27.29 2.49 -1.14
N LEU A 59 26.11 3.10 -1.01
CA LEU A 59 25.91 4.30 -0.19
C LEU A 59 26.27 4.07 1.27
N ARG A 60 25.84 2.94 1.84
CA ARG A 60 26.18 2.60 3.24
C ARG A 60 27.67 2.54 3.45
N ARG A 61 28.42 1.88 2.55
CA ARG A 61 29.89 1.81 2.63
C ARG A 61 30.58 3.16 2.54
N GLN A 62 29.99 4.14 1.86
CA GLN A 62 30.52 5.50 1.72
C GLN A 62 30.13 6.43 2.88
N GLY A 63 29.33 5.94 3.83
CA GLY A 63 28.86 6.74 4.97
C GLY A 63 27.72 7.70 4.63
N GLY A 64 27.02 7.48 3.50
CA GLY A 64 25.88 8.27 3.05
C GLY A 64 26.06 8.92 1.68
N GLY A 65 25.16 9.84 1.32
CA GLY A 65 25.15 10.53 0.04
C GLY A 65 23.80 10.49 -0.68
N VAL A 66 23.82 10.58 -1.99
CA VAL A 66 22.61 10.62 -2.82
C VAL A 66 22.50 9.34 -3.65
N LEU A 67 21.39 8.63 -3.49
CA LEU A 67 20.98 7.58 -4.41
C LEU A 67 20.18 8.23 -5.55
N ASN A 68 20.77 8.32 -6.71
CA ASN A 68 20.11 8.86 -7.90
C ASN A 68 19.46 7.74 -8.71
N ILE A 69 18.12 7.78 -8.83
CA ILE A 69 17.34 6.82 -9.58
C ILE A 69 16.86 7.50 -10.86
N PRO A 70 17.25 7.05 -12.05
CA PRO A 70 16.75 7.62 -13.31
C PRO A 70 15.23 7.53 -13.38
N ARG A 71 14.59 8.54 -13.97
CA ARG A 71 13.13 8.56 -14.11
C ARG A 71 12.63 7.34 -14.88
N GLY A 72 11.62 6.66 -14.31
CA GLY A 72 10.96 5.53 -14.96
C GLY A 72 10.06 4.72 -14.04
N ILE A 73 9.54 3.62 -14.56
CA ILE A 73 8.76 2.65 -13.79
C ILE A 73 9.66 1.46 -13.47
N TYR A 74 9.73 1.08 -12.21
CA TYR A 74 10.55 -0.01 -11.70
C TYR A 74 9.68 -1.04 -10.99
N HIS A 75 9.81 -2.30 -11.37
CA HIS A 75 9.01 -3.40 -10.84
C HIS A 75 9.73 -4.14 -9.72
N PHE A 76 8.99 -4.46 -8.66
CA PHE A 76 9.48 -5.19 -7.50
C PHE A 76 8.57 -6.38 -7.21
N TYR A 77 9.16 -7.55 -6.96
CA TYR A 77 8.42 -8.79 -6.84
C TYR A 77 8.72 -9.50 -5.52
N PRO A 78 7.76 -10.29 -4.99
CA PRO A 78 7.94 -11.03 -3.73
C PRO A 78 9.14 -11.98 -3.75
N GLU A 79 9.43 -12.55 -4.91
CA GLU A 79 10.53 -13.52 -5.10
C GLU A 79 11.90 -12.90 -4.85
N GLY A 80 12.04 -11.59 -5.03
CA GLY A 80 13.26 -10.85 -4.75
C GLY A 80 13.24 -10.10 -3.43
N ALA A 81 12.17 -10.15 -2.67
CA ALA A 81 12.06 -9.49 -1.37
C ALA A 81 12.94 -10.19 -0.31
N LEU A 82 13.37 -9.43 0.68
CA LEU A 82 14.07 -9.96 1.85
C LEU A 82 13.08 -10.19 3.00
N ASN A 83 13.13 -11.38 3.60
CA ASN A 83 12.40 -11.62 4.84
C ASN A 83 13.09 -10.90 5.99
N MET A 84 12.45 -9.88 6.53
CA MET A 84 12.97 -9.08 7.64
C MET A 84 12.04 -9.19 8.85
N SER A 85 12.65 -9.22 10.03
CA SER A 85 11.93 -9.30 11.31
C SER A 85 11.80 -7.90 11.91
N PHE A 86 10.59 -7.43 12.05
CA PHE A 86 10.25 -6.18 12.73
C PHE A 86 8.78 -6.17 13.15
N HIS A 87 8.44 -5.27 14.06
CA HIS A 87 7.09 -5.11 14.55
C HIS A 87 6.44 -3.88 13.92
N ILE A 88 5.26 -4.06 13.34
CA ILE A 88 4.49 -2.95 12.75
C ILE A 88 3.43 -2.53 13.77
N SER A 89 3.74 -1.49 14.56
CA SER A 89 2.79 -0.88 15.49
C SER A 89 2.13 -1.91 16.46
N ASN A 90 0.85 -1.75 16.75
CA ASN A 90 0.06 -2.55 17.69
C ASN A 90 -0.73 -3.69 17.05
N HIS A 91 -0.41 -4.09 15.84
CA HIS A 91 -1.09 -5.17 15.15
C HIS A 91 -0.50 -6.54 15.49
N ASP A 92 -1.36 -7.53 15.71
CA ASP A 92 -0.99 -8.93 15.89
C ASP A 92 -0.60 -9.59 14.56
N GLN A 93 0.44 -9.07 13.93
CA GLN A 93 0.93 -9.57 12.66
C GLN A 93 2.13 -10.48 12.85
N PRO A 94 2.41 -11.38 11.89
CA PRO A 94 3.67 -12.11 11.87
C PRO A 94 4.84 -11.13 11.95
N LEU A 95 5.88 -11.46 12.71
CA LEU A 95 7.07 -10.60 12.84
C LEU A 95 7.94 -10.59 11.58
N ILE A 96 7.79 -11.57 10.70
CA ILE A 96 8.60 -11.70 9.49
C ILE A 96 7.80 -11.21 8.29
N HIS A 97 8.33 -10.22 7.59
CA HIS A 97 7.70 -9.61 6.43
C HIS A 97 8.63 -9.61 5.21
N PRO A 98 8.11 -9.90 4.01
CA PRO A 98 8.88 -9.73 2.77
C PRO A 98 9.00 -8.23 2.43
N VAL A 99 10.22 -7.70 2.48
CA VAL A 99 10.55 -6.31 2.21
C VAL A 99 11.28 -6.19 0.87
N CYS A 100 10.74 -5.41 -0.06
CA CYS A 100 11.37 -5.20 -1.37
C CYS A 100 12.53 -4.21 -1.30
N VAL A 101 12.32 -3.07 -0.62
CA VAL A 101 13.29 -1.98 -0.54
C VAL A 101 13.64 -1.67 0.91
N PRO A 102 14.59 -2.41 1.50
CA PRO A 102 15.07 -2.11 2.85
C PRO A 102 16.10 -0.97 2.80
N LEU A 103 15.78 0.13 3.47
CA LEU A 103 16.65 1.27 3.74
C LEU A 103 17.05 1.21 5.23
N ALA A 104 17.87 0.25 5.58
CA ALA A 104 18.28 0.01 6.96
C ALA A 104 19.75 0.36 7.22
N ASP A 105 20.07 0.76 8.46
CA ASP A 105 21.40 1.17 8.90
C ASP A 105 22.03 2.28 8.03
N LEU A 106 21.24 3.25 7.65
CA LEU A 106 21.67 4.35 6.79
C LEU A 106 21.86 5.64 7.59
N ARG A 107 22.86 6.43 7.21
CA ARG A 107 23.10 7.77 7.75
C ARG A 107 23.31 8.76 6.63
N ASN A 108 22.66 9.93 6.74
CA ASN A 108 22.81 11.04 5.79
C ASN A 108 22.58 10.61 4.33
N VAL A 109 21.47 9.95 4.06
CA VAL A 109 21.11 9.44 2.74
C VAL A 109 19.90 10.19 2.17
N ARG A 110 20.01 10.61 0.92
CA ARG A 110 18.90 11.10 0.13
C ARG A 110 18.64 10.17 -1.05
N VAL A 111 17.47 9.58 -1.10
CA VAL A 111 16.96 8.87 -2.26
C VAL A 111 16.27 9.87 -3.17
N GLU A 112 16.78 10.06 -4.38
CA GLU A 112 16.25 10.95 -5.38
C GLU A 112 15.62 10.15 -6.52
N GLY A 113 14.28 10.07 -6.50
CA GLY A 113 13.48 9.26 -7.43
C GLY A 113 13.25 9.91 -8.80
N ASN A 114 13.50 11.22 -8.94
CA ASN A 114 13.32 11.97 -10.20
C ASN A 114 11.94 11.83 -10.86
N GLY A 115 10.89 11.60 -10.06
CA GLY A 115 9.52 11.33 -10.55
C GLY A 115 9.33 9.90 -11.04
N SER A 116 10.10 8.96 -10.52
CA SER A 116 9.93 7.53 -10.79
C SER A 116 8.75 6.95 -10.03
N LEU A 117 8.22 5.85 -10.58
CA LEU A 117 7.23 4.99 -9.94
C LEU A 117 7.88 3.65 -9.58
N PHE A 118 7.80 3.27 -8.32
CA PHE A 118 8.06 1.91 -7.86
C PHE A 118 6.76 1.14 -7.81
N LEU A 119 6.61 0.15 -8.67
CA LEU A 119 5.42 -0.67 -8.81
C LEU A 119 5.67 -2.05 -8.21
N PHE A 120 4.93 -2.34 -7.16
CA PHE A 120 5.08 -3.57 -6.39
C PHE A 120 4.07 -4.63 -6.80
N HIS A 121 4.48 -5.89 -6.73
CA HIS A 121 3.66 -7.05 -7.06
C HIS A 121 3.52 -7.95 -5.83
N GLY A 122 2.31 -8.48 -5.63
CA GLY A 122 2.02 -9.39 -4.51
C GLY A 122 2.02 -8.69 -3.14
N LYS A 123 2.01 -9.49 -2.08
CA LYS A 123 2.00 -9.00 -0.70
C LYS A 123 3.41 -8.80 -0.17
N VAL A 124 3.88 -7.57 -0.23
CA VAL A 124 5.22 -7.17 0.23
C VAL A 124 5.15 -5.84 0.97
N VAL A 125 6.09 -5.61 1.87
CA VAL A 125 6.36 -4.28 2.39
C VAL A 125 7.20 -3.54 1.33
N PRO A 126 6.69 -2.43 0.77
CA PRO A 126 7.36 -1.79 -0.35
C PRO A 126 8.67 -1.15 0.07
N LEU A 127 8.63 -0.31 1.09
CA LEU A 127 9.77 0.45 1.63
C LEU A 127 9.83 0.27 3.14
N LEU A 128 11.00 0.00 3.67
CA LEU A 128 11.26 -0.03 5.10
C LEU A 128 12.45 0.88 5.40
N VAL A 129 12.27 1.86 6.27
CA VAL A 129 13.37 2.65 6.84
C VAL A 129 13.51 2.22 8.30
N MET A 130 14.66 1.64 8.63
CA MET A 130 14.91 1.07 9.96
C MET A 130 16.34 1.38 10.41
N ASP A 131 16.52 1.62 11.71
CA ASP A 131 17.82 1.87 12.35
C ASP A 131 18.67 2.93 11.61
N SER A 132 18.03 3.98 11.12
CA SER A 132 18.61 4.95 10.20
C SER A 132 18.46 6.37 10.71
N GLU A 133 19.38 7.25 10.31
CA GLU A 133 19.43 8.64 10.72
C GLU A 133 19.58 9.55 9.50
N ASN A 134 18.78 10.64 9.44
CA ASN A 134 18.81 11.63 8.37
C ASN A 134 18.66 11.00 6.98
N VAL A 135 17.57 10.25 6.78
CA VAL A 135 17.17 9.65 5.51
C VAL A 135 16.01 10.44 4.91
N SER A 136 16.13 10.81 3.64
CA SER A 136 15.05 11.46 2.89
C SER A 136 14.78 10.73 1.58
N ILE A 137 13.50 10.66 1.20
CA ILE A 137 13.04 10.07 -0.06
C ILE A 137 12.26 11.14 -0.80
N ASN A 138 12.75 11.52 -1.98
CA ASN A 138 12.19 12.63 -2.73
C ASN A 138 11.78 12.21 -4.14
N ARG A 139 10.67 12.77 -4.62
CA ARG A 139 10.17 12.61 -5.99
C ARG A 139 10.07 11.14 -6.43
N LEU A 140 9.56 10.29 -5.54
CA LEU A 140 9.31 8.87 -5.75
C LEU A 140 7.84 8.57 -5.44
N SER A 141 7.17 7.92 -6.37
CA SER A 141 5.83 7.36 -6.18
C SER A 141 5.91 5.87 -5.90
N VAL A 142 5.01 5.38 -5.08
CA VAL A 142 4.87 3.95 -4.72
C VAL A 142 3.46 3.52 -5.03
N ASP A 143 3.30 2.37 -5.71
CA ASP A 143 2.01 1.82 -6.00
C ASP A 143 2.09 0.29 -6.13
N TYR A 144 0.93 -0.38 -6.13
CA TYR A 144 0.82 -1.81 -6.37
C TYR A 144 0.11 -2.07 -7.69
N GLU A 145 0.60 -3.05 -8.48
CA GLU A 145 -0.11 -3.51 -9.69
C GLU A 145 -1.51 -4.03 -9.35
N ARG A 146 -1.64 -4.68 -8.21
CA ARG A 146 -2.90 -5.08 -7.59
C ARG A 146 -2.86 -4.68 -6.12
N SER A 147 -3.60 -3.65 -5.76
CA SER A 147 -3.76 -3.22 -4.36
C SER A 147 -4.27 -4.37 -3.48
N TRP A 148 -3.87 -4.42 -2.24
CA TRP A 148 -4.41 -5.39 -1.27
C TRP A 148 -5.85 -5.08 -0.89
N CYS A 149 -6.20 -3.80 -0.89
CA CYS A 149 -7.57 -3.36 -0.72
C CYS A 149 -8.33 -3.52 -2.03
N THR A 150 -9.59 -3.86 -1.93
CA THR A 150 -10.52 -3.93 -3.05
C THR A 150 -11.55 -2.84 -2.89
N GLU A 151 -11.66 -1.98 -3.87
CA GLU A 151 -12.68 -0.92 -3.89
C GLU A 151 -13.99 -1.47 -4.44
N VAL A 152 -15.06 -1.17 -3.74
CA VAL A 152 -16.39 -1.65 -4.04
C VAL A 152 -17.36 -0.48 -4.05
N ARG A 153 -18.00 -0.21 -5.17
CA ARG A 153 -18.97 0.87 -5.28
C ARG A 153 -20.36 0.41 -4.85
N VAL A 154 -20.96 1.10 -3.90
CA VAL A 154 -22.33 0.83 -3.46
C VAL A 154 -23.33 1.32 -4.52
N VAL A 155 -24.22 0.44 -4.96
CA VAL A 155 -25.26 0.73 -5.97
C VAL A 155 -26.61 0.92 -5.33
N LYS A 156 -26.93 0.08 -4.32
CA LYS A 156 -28.20 0.11 -3.61
C LYS A 156 -28.02 -0.42 -2.19
N THR A 157 -28.73 0.16 -1.25
CA THR A 157 -28.83 -0.35 0.12
C THR A 157 -30.28 -0.43 0.56
N ASP A 158 -30.64 -1.47 1.30
CA ASP A 158 -31.89 -1.54 2.03
C ASP A 158 -31.68 -2.20 3.42
N ASP A 159 -32.74 -2.57 4.08
CA ASP A 159 -32.68 -3.08 5.45
C ASP A 159 -32.18 -4.55 5.54
N ARG A 160 -31.95 -5.23 4.43
CA ARG A 160 -31.54 -6.65 4.37
C ARG A 160 -30.29 -6.89 3.55
N PHE A 161 -30.06 -6.10 2.52
CA PHE A 161 -28.94 -6.30 1.61
C PHE A 161 -28.34 -5.00 1.10
N THR A 162 -27.14 -5.11 0.57
CA THR A 162 -26.46 -4.05 -0.18
C THR A 162 -26.04 -4.61 -1.54
N GLU A 163 -26.40 -3.91 -2.61
CA GLU A 163 -25.89 -4.22 -3.96
C GLU A 163 -24.67 -3.35 -4.25
N VAL A 164 -23.67 -3.99 -4.80
CA VAL A 164 -22.36 -3.37 -5.08
C VAL A 164 -21.90 -3.69 -6.50
N GLU A 165 -20.99 -2.89 -6.99
CA GLU A 165 -20.20 -3.15 -8.19
C GLU A 165 -18.73 -3.22 -7.87
N ILE A 166 -18.05 -4.23 -8.44
CA ILE A 166 -16.59 -4.40 -8.34
C ILE A 166 -16.04 -4.49 -9.77
N ASP A 167 -15.04 -3.68 -10.07
CA ASP A 167 -14.28 -3.86 -11.31
C ASP A 167 -13.40 -5.12 -11.20
N LYS A 168 -13.89 -6.23 -11.72
CA LYS A 168 -13.19 -7.52 -11.67
C LYS A 168 -11.85 -7.52 -12.39
N LYS A 169 -11.62 -6.58 -13.31
CA LYS A 169 -10.35 -6.44 -13.99
C LYS A 169 -9.29 -5.79 -13.09
N ALA A 170 -9.68 -4.74 -12.38
CA ALA A 170 -8.82 -4.08 -11.39
C ALA A 170 -8.66 -4.92 -10.12
N TYR A 171 -9.74 -5.57 -9.69
CA TYR A 171 -9.84 -6.34 -8.45
C TYR A 171 -10.32 -7.77 -8.74
N PRO A 172 -9.44 -8.67 -9.19
CA PRO A 172 -9.80 -10.06 -9.47
C PRO A 172 -10.36 -10.76 -8.22
N TYR A 173 -11.47 -11.47 -8.40
CA TYR A 173 -12.10 -12.26 -7.35
C TYR A 173 -12.86 -13.45 -7.92
N GLU A 174 -13.12 -14.43 -7.08
CA GLU A 174 -14.06 -15.52 -7.27
C GLU A 174 -15.10 -15.52 -6.15
N ILE A 175 -16.20 -16.22 -6.38
CA ILE A 175 -17.19 -16.51 -5.31
C ILE A 175 -17.14 -18.02 -5.10
N ARG A 176 -16.65 -18.42 -3.93
CA ARG A 176 -16.60 -19.82 -3.48
C ARG A 176 -17.48 -19.97 -2.25
N ASN A 177 -18.43 -20.91 -2.29
CA ASN A 177 -19.39 -21.15 -1.19
C ASN A 177 -20.12 -19.87 -0.74
N ASN A 178 -20.58 -19.07 -1.70
CA ASN A 178 -21.22 -17.76 -1.48
C ASN A 178 -20.38 -16.75 -0.71
N ARG A 179 -19.05 -16.82 -0.80
CA ARG A 179 -18.09 -15.88 -0.18
C ARG A 179 -17.11 -15.36 -1.19
N PHE A 180 -16.62 -14.14 -0.97
CA PHE A 180 -15.51 -13.61 -1.75
C PHE A 180 -14.22 -14.38 -1.50
N VAL A 181 -13.49 -14.61 -2.57
CA VAL A 181 -12.07 -14.95 -2.58
C VAL A 181 -11.39 -13.95 -3.51
N PHE A 182 -10.81 -12.93 -2.93
CA PHE A 182 -10.01 -11.94 -3.66
C PHE A 182 -8.66 -12.53 -4.04
N GLN A 183 -8.16 -12.15 -5.22
CA GLN A 183 -6.98 -12.75 -5.80
C GLN A 183 -5.97 -11.69 -6.20
N GLY A 184 -4.70 -12.02 -6.03
CA GLY A 184 -3.58 -11.25 -6.52
C GLY A 184 -2.38 -12.16 -6.75
N LYS A 185 -1.25 -11.58 -7.17
CA LYS A 185 -0.05 -12.37 -7.43
C LYS A 185 0.42 -13.07 -6.14
N GLY A 186 0.32 -14.41 -6.14
CA GLY A 186 0.80 -15.25 -5.03
C GLY A 186 -0.06 -15.21 -3.77
N TRP A 187 -1.30 -14.70 -3.84
CA TRP A 187 -2.19 -14.67 -2.68
C TRP A 187 -3.67 -14.81 -3.06
N GLU A 188 -4.44 -15.41 -2.17
CA GLU A 188 -5.89 -15.42 -2.15
C GLU A 188 -6.35 -15.10 -0.73
N GLU A 189 -7.42 -14.27 -0.60
CA GLU A 189 -7.99 -13.91 0.69
C GLU A 189 -9.49 -13.75 0.63
N GLY A 190 -10.14 -14.10 1.74
CA GLY A 190 -11.54 -13.76 1.97
C GLY A 190 -11.72 -12.26 2.22
N MET A 191 -12.97 -11.85 2.31
CA MET A 191 -13.29 -10.50 2.74
C MET A 191 -12.92 -10.33 4.23
N GLY A 192 -12.12 -9.32 4.49
CA GLY A 192 -11.81 -8.85 5.84
C GLY A 192 -12.74 -7.72 6.28
N SER A 193 -12.24 -6.84 7.13
CA SER A 193 -12.91 -5.59 7.45
C SER A 193 -12.83 -4.59 6.30
N CYS A 194 -13.78 -3.68 6.23
CA CYS A 194 -13.76 -2.58 5.27
C CYS A 194 -13.99 -1.23 5.96
N MET A 195 -13.63 -0.18 5.25
CA MET A 195 -13.99 1.20 5.55
C MET A 195 -14.94 1.73 4.47
N ALA A 196 -15.80 2.68 4.83
CA ALA A 196 -16.69 3.32 3.86
C ALA A 196 -16.32 4.78 3.65
N PHE A 197 -16.28 5.18 2.38
CA PHE A 197 -15.92 6.52 1.96
C PHE A 197 -17.10 7.20 1.26
N GLU A 198 -17.38 8.42 1.65
CA GLU A 198 -18.46 9.22 1.11
C GLU A 198 -18.18 9.60 -0.35
N LYS A 199 -19.18 9.44 -1.21
CA LYS A 199 -19.12 9.84 -2.60
C LYS A 199 -18.83 11.34 -2.73
N GLY A 200 -17.83 11.67 -3.51
CA GLY A 200 -17.49 13.05 -3.91
C GLY A 200 -16.54 13.76 -2.97
N THR A 201 -16.51 13.46 -1.69
CA THR A 201 -15.55 14.03 -0.74
C THR A 201 -14.38 13.10 -0.47
N GLY A 202 -14.61 11.77 -0.57
CA GLY A 202 -13.61 10.77 -0.19
C GLY A 202 -13.36 10.68 1.31
N HIS A 203 -14.17 11.35 2.13
CA HIS A 203 -14.04 11.26 3.58
C HIS A 203 -14.60 9.92 4.09
N ILE A 204 -13.99 9.40 5.14
CA ILE A 204 -14.50 8.21 5.84
C ILE A 204 -15.86 8.55 6.47
N ILE A 205 -16.84 7.69 6.23
CA ILE A 205 -18.16 7.81 6.86
C ILE A 205 -18.01 7.47 8.34
N ALA A 206 -18.55 8.30 9.22
CA ALA A 206 -18.43 8.14 10.67
C ALA A 206 -18.85 6.71 11.13
N ASN A 207 -18.07 6.12 12.02
CA ASN A 207 -18.26 4.77 12.56
C ASN A 207 -18.20 3.63 11.52
N THR A 208 -17.43 3.82 10.46
CA THR A 208 -17.20 2.81 9.41
C THR A 208 -15.73 2.49 9.16
N SER A 209 -14.84 2.81 10.09
CA SER A 209 -13.40 2.58 9.95
C SER A 209 -12.99 1.11 10.02
N ASP A 210 -13.86 0.24 10.55
CA ASP A 210 -13.57 -1.18 10.67
C ASP A 210 -14.87 -1.98 10.69
N ILE A 211 -15.49 -2.14 9.52
CA ILE A 211 -16.74 -2.88 9.40
C ILE A 211 -16.45 -4.31 9.00
N GLY A 212 -16.53 -5.23 9.95
CA GLY A 212 -16.46 -6.66 9.68
C GLY A 212 -17.75 -7.19 9.03
N TRP A 213 -17.61 -8.16 8.13
CA TRP A 213 -18.74 -8.84 7.52
C TRP A 213 -18.47 -10.33 7.29
N ASN A 214 -19.47 -11.14 7.52
CA ASN A 214 -19.40 -12.58 7.36
C ASN A 214 -20.68 -13.16 6.68
N GLY A 215 -21.25 -12.40 5.76
CA GLY A 215 -22.47 -12.76 5.07
C GLY A 215 -22.28 -13.51 3.75
N HIS A 216 -23.33 -13.58 2.95
CA HIS A 216 -23.36 -14.26 1.66
C HIS A 216 -23.29 -13.26 0.51
N VAL A 217 -22.61 -13.66 -0.57
CA VAL A 217 -22.51 -12.95 -1.84
C VAL A 217 -23.34 -13.68 -2.89
N GLU A 218 -24.21 -12.94 -3.56
CA GLU A 218 -25.02 -13.42 -4.69
C GLU A 218 -24.64 -12.64 -5.96
N PRO A 219 -24.18 -13.30 -7.04
CA PRO A 219 -23.99 -12.65 -8.33
C PRO A 219 -25.32 -12.22 -8.93
N LEU A 220 -25.38 -10.95 -9.39
CA LEU A 220 -26.54 -10.40 -10.10
C LEU A 220 -26.32 -10.28 -11.62
N GLY A 221 -25.12 -10.62 -12.08
CA GLY A 221 -24.69 -10.52 -13.47
C GLY A 221 -23.76 -9.32 -13.71
N GLY A 222 -22.83 -9.46 -14.68
CA GLY A 222 -21.79 -8.48 -14.95
C GLY A 222 -20.89 -8.25 -13.75
N SER A 223 -20.71 -6.99 -13.38
CA SER A 223 -19.91 -6.55 -12.20
C SER A 223 -20.74 -6.43 -10.91
N ARG A 224 -22.06 -6.70 -10.97
CA ARG A 224 -22.99 -6.47 -9.85
C ARG A 224 -23.11 -7.69 -8.95
N LEU A 225 -23.10 -7.43 -7.67
CA LEU A 225 -23.20 -8.42 -6.61
C LEU A 225 -24.19 -7.93 -5.55
N ARG A 226 -24.88 -8.86 -4.90
CA ARG A 226 -25.68 -8.60 -3.72
C ARG A 226 -25.02 -9.20 -2.50
N LEU A 227 -24.85 -8.38 -1.49
CA LEU A 227 -24.31 -8.75 -0.19
C LEU A 227 -25.47 -8.87 0.80
N SER A 228 -25.56 -9.95 1.54
CA SER A 228 -26.51 -10.08 2.66
C SER A 228 -26.07 -9.20 3.84
N TRP A 229 -26.06 -7.89 3.63
CA TRP A 229 -25.47 -6.90 4.53
C TRP A 229 -26.27 -5.61 4.54
N ASN A 230 -26.81 -5.24 5.70
CA ASN A 230 -27.51 -3.98 5.88
C ASN A 230 -26.52 -2.85 6.18
N LEU A 231 -25.96 -2.26 5.15
CA LEU A 231 -25.04 -1.10 5.30
C LEU A 231 -25.80 0.23 5.45
N ARG A 232 -27.09 0.27 5.15
CA ARG A 232 -27.92 1.46 5.34
C ARG A 232 -27.92 1.93 6.79
N GLN A 233 -27.94 0.99 7.76
CA GLN A 233 -27.86 1.31 9.18
C GLN A 233 -26.56 2.03 9.59
N LYS A 234 -25.50 1.90 8.79
CA LYS A 234 -24.24 2.59 8.97
C LYS A 234 -24.17 3.95 8.29
N GLY A 235 -25.26 4.40 7.70
CA GLY A 235 -25.30 5.67 6.96
C GLY A 235 -24.74 5.60 5.53
N ILE A 236 -24.37 4.42 5.07
CA ILE A 236 -23.81 4.20 3.73
C ILE A 236 -24.93 4.28 2.68
N LYS A 237 -24.67 4.96 1.57
CA LYS A 237 -25.64 5.32 0.52
C LYS A 237 -25.15 4.86 -0.86
N PRO A 238 -26.06 4.79 -1.84
CA PRO A 238 -25.66 4.57 -3.23
C PRO A 238 -24.67 5.61 -3.73
N GLY A 239 -23.59 5.13 -4.28
CA GLY A 239 -22.47 5.93 -4.79
C GLY A 239 -21.25 5.99 -3.86
N ASP A 240 -21.40 5.63 -2.59
CA ASP A 240 -20.27 5.52 -1.66
C ASP A 240 -19.37 4.34 -2.03
N THR A 241 -18.13 4.37 -1.55
CA THR A 241 -17.11 3.31 -1.76
C THR A 241 -16.83 2.55 -0.47
N LEU A 242 -16.66 1.24 -0.59
CA LEU A 242 -16.19 0.36 0.49
C LEU A 242 -14.82 -0.18 0.16
#